data_c14d5a791a33ca439dbd99f31da7a4ff
#
_entry.id   c14d5a791a33ca439dbd99f31da7a4ff
#
_cell.length_a   1.000
_cell.length_b   1.000
_cell.length_c   1.000
_cell.angle_alpha   90.00
_cell.angle_beta   90.00
_cell.angle_gamma   90.00
#
_symmetry.space_group_name_H-M   'P 1'
#
loop_
_entity.id
_entity.type
_entity.pdbx_description
1 polymer ?
#
loop_
_entity_poly.entity_id
_entity_poly.type
_entity_poly.pdbx_seq_one_letter_code
_entity_poly.pdbx_strand_id
1 'polypeptide(L)'
;CVHTAPGHGHEDYLCCKRYKDIEIIVPVDKHGHMTKEAGKFEGMFYAKANKEIIKYLEETNDLFAAKELTHQYPHCWRCKKPVIYRATTQWFASIDGFRQKALDEIHNVKWYPDWGVERMTNMIKDRSDWCISRQRTWGVPIPIFYCEKCGKEYINDETISKVKEMFEKEGSGSWFEKTPEEILGKKHVCECGCDTLVKEKDIMDVWFDSGSSHVGVLNENYGLPEGKADMYLEGNDQYRGWFQSSLLTSVATKGEAPYKEVVTHGMVVD
;
A
#
# COMPACT_ATOMS: atom_id res chain seq x y z
N CYS A 1 16.16 28.17 13.12
CA CYS A 1 15.47 26.92 13.55
C CYS A 1 14.59 26.42 12.42
N VAL A 2 14.44 25.11 12.32
CA VAL A 2 13.53 24.46 11.36
C VAL A 2 12.58 23.57 12.18
N HIS A 3 11.27 23.71 11.94
CA HIS A 3 10.28 22.81 12.49
C HIS A 3 10.25 21.55 11.64
N THR A 4 10.29 20.39 12.27
CA THR A 4 10.26 19.08 11.61
C THR A 4 9.09 18.25 12.16
N ALA A 5 8.17 17.84 11.29
CA ALA A 5 6.96 17.11 11.65
C ALA A 5 6.92 15.75 10.95
N PRO A 6 7.54 14.70 11.51
CA PRO A 6 7.69 13.41 10.84
C PRO A 6 6.36 12.71 10.51
N GLY A 7 5.29 13.04 11.21
CA GLY A 7 3.94 12.53 10.91
C GLY A 7 3.25 13.23 9.73
N HIS A 8 3.80 14.34 9.23
CA HIS A 8 3.12 15.22 8.26
C HIS A 8 4.00 15.69 7.09
N GLY A 9 5.21 15.14 6.93
CA GLY A 9 6.12 15.43 5.83
C GLY A 9 7.01 14.24 5.50
N HIS A 10 7.20 13.96 4.21
CA HIS A 10 8.01 12.81 3.78
C HIS A 10 9.49 13.01 4.13
N GLU A 11 10.04 14.17 3.84
CA GLU A 11 11.43 14.52 4.13
C GLU A 11 11.67 14.57 5.63
N ASP A 12 10.72 15.09 6.39
CA ASP A 12 10.74 15.13 7.85
C ASP A 12 10.74 13.70 8.43
N TYR A 13 9.89 12.84 7.89
CA TYR A 13 9.85 11.43 8.26
C TYR A 13 11.20 10.75 8.01
N LEU A 14 11.78 10.90 6.82
CA LEU A 14 13.07 10.31 6.47
C LEU A 14 14.20 10.84 7.34
N CYS A 15 14.15 12.13 7.71
CA CYS A 15 15.10 12.74 8.63
C CYS A 15 14.98 12.12 10.03
N CYS A 16 13.78 12.13 10.59
CA CYS A 16 13.54 11.66 11.95
C CYS A 16 13.73 10.15 12.13
N LYS A 17 13.43 9.35 11.10
CA LYS A 17 13.65 7.89 11.11
C LYS A 17 15.11 7.48 11.41
N ARG A 18 16.07 8.38 11.20
CA ARG A 18 17.49 8.13 11.52
C ARG A 18 17.77 8.16 13.03
N TYR A 19 16.85 8.71 13.81
CA TYR A 19 16.98 8.89 15.25
C TYR A 19 15.96 8.00 15.95
N LYS A 20 16.43 7.06 16.78
CA LYS A 20 15.58 6.07 17.44
C LYS A 20 14.71 6.62 18.57
N ASP A 21 15.07 7.78 19.09
CA ASP A 21 14.45 8.48 20.19
C ASP A 21 13.40 9.52 19.77
N ILE A 22 13.22 9.73 18.45
CA ILE A 22 12.20 10.63 17.94
C ILE A 22 10.94 9.83 17.57
N GLU A 23 9.88 10.07 18.32
CA GLU A 23 8.57 9.47 18.06
C GLU A 23 7.87 10.14 16.87
N ILE A 24 7.20 9.33 16.05
CA ILE A 24 6.39 9.83 14.93
C ILE A 24 4.98 10.12 15.44
N ILE A 25 4.77 11.36 15.87
CA ILE A 25 3.48 11.82 16.37
C ILE A 25 2.57 12.24 15.19
N VAL A 26 1.31 11.79 15.21
CA VAL A 26 0.29 12.09 14.21
C VAL A 26 -0.96 12.64 14.90
N PRO A 27 -0.97 13.93 15.28
CA PRO A 27 -2.06 14.53 16.05
C PRO A 27 -3.34 14.79 15.24
N VAL A 28 -3.47 14.24 14.04
CA VAL A 28 -4.66 14.37 13.19
C VAL A 28 -5.17 12.99 12.81
N ASP A 29 -6.45 12.71 13.07
CA ASP A 29 -7.10 11.45 12.75
C ASP A 29 -7.42 11.30 11.23
N LYS A 30 -7.98 10.15 10.86
CA LYS A 30 -8.37 9.86 9.46
C LYS A 30 -9.51 10.75 8.93
N HIS A 31 -10.22 11.46 9.77
CA HIS A 31 -11.31 12.38 9.41
C HIS A 31 -10.84 13.85 9.40
N GLY A 32 -9.57 14.11 9.73
CA GLY A 32 -9.00 15.44 9.78
C GLY A 32 -9.24 16.17 11.11
N HIS A 33 -9.63 15.47 12.16
CA HIS A 33 -9.80 16.05 13.49
C HIS A 33 -8.55 15.83 14.34
N MET A 34 -8.24 16.82 15.17
CA MET A 34 -7.14 16.75 16.11
C MET A 34 -7.42 15.69 17.16
N THR A 35 -6.44 14.83 17.41
CA THR A 35 -6.50 13.78 18.43
C THR A 35 -6.13 14.31 19.82
N LYS A 36 -6.23 13.48 20.85
CA LYS A 36 -5.79 13.81 22.21
C LYS A 36 -4.32 14.26 22.30
N GLU A 37 -3.49 13.83 21.36
CA GLU A 37 -2.08 14.24 21.26
C GLU A 37 -1.91 15.74 20.97
N ALA A 38 -2.95 16.37 20.39
CA ALA A 38 -3.00 17.82 20.18
C ALA A 38 -3.41 18.63 21.43
N GLY A 39 -3.64 17.95 22.55
CA GLY A 39 -3.98 18.58 23.83
C GLY A 39 -5.24 19.44 23.73
N LYS A 40 -5.14 20.73 24.04
CA LYS A 40 -6.29 21.66 24.04
C LYS A 40 -6.99 21.85 22.70
N PHE A 41 -6.41 21.40 21.60
CA PHE A 41 -7.00 21.46 20.26
C PHE A 41 -7.74 20.18 19.89
N GLU A 42 -7.81 19.19 20.81
CA GLU A 42 -8.52 17.92 20.59
C GLU A 42 -9.92 18.13 20.04
N GLY A 43 -10.31 17.29 19.06
CA GLY A 43 -11.64 17.32 18.42
C GLY A 43 -11.81 18.43 17.36
N MET A 44 -10.91 19.40 17.25
CA MET A 44 -10.99 20.44 16.23
C MET A 44 -10.63 19.89 14.85
N PHE A 45 -11.37 20.32 13.82
CA PHE A 45 -10.95 20.08 12.45
C PHE A 45 -9.65 20.86 12.15
N TYR A 46 -8.67 20.24 11.50
CA TYR A 46 -7.32 20.77 11.34
C TYR A 46 -7.28 22.20 10.77
N ALA A 47 -8.13 22.51 9.79
CA ALA A 47 -8.15 23.87 9.18
C ALA A 47 -8.65 24.95 10.16
N LYS A 48 -9.53 24.58 11.11
CA LYS A 48 -9.94 25.47 12.21
C LYS A 48 -8.83 25.55 13.26
N ALA A 49 -8.23 24.41 13.60
CA ALA A 49 -7.14 24.36 14.59
C ALA A 49 -5.96 25.26 14.19
N ASN A 50 -5.61 25.37 12.92
CA ASN A 50 -4.52 26.23 12.46
C ASN A 50 -4.69 27.69 12.94
N LYS A 51 -5.90 28.24 12.88
CA LYS A 51 -6.19 29.63 13.34
C LYS A 51 -6.11 29.73 14.85
N GLU A 52 -6.63 28.77 15.56
CA GLU A 52 -6.61 28.75 17.03
C GLU A 52 -5.18 28.54 17.58
N ILE A 53 -4.35 27.79 16.86
CA ILE A 53 -2.92 27.60 17.20
C ILE A 53 -2.16 28.93 17.06
N ILE A 54 -2.36 29.66 15.97
CA ILE A 54 -1.73 30.99 15.78
C ILE A 54 -2.11 31.93 16.91
N LYS A 55 -3.41 32.04 17.23
CA LYS A 55 -3.91 32.85 18.31
C LYS A 55 -3.31 32.46 19.67
N TYR A 56 -3.20 31.16 19.92
CA TYR A 56 -2.59 30.67 21.15
C TYR A 56 -1.11 31.07 21.25
N LEU A 57 -0.35 30.93 20.16
CA LEU A 57 1.06 31.34 20.13
C LEU A 57 1.23 32.85 20.35
N GLU A 58 0.27 33.67 19.88
CA GLU A 58 0.20 35.10 20.18
C GLU A 58 -0.03 35.33 21.69
N GLU A 59 -1.02 34.67 22.26
CA GLU A 59 -1.38 34.81 23.68
C GLU A 59 -0.25 34.37 24.65
N THR A 60 0.56 33.37 24.25
CA THR A 60 1.71 32.89 25.04
C THR A 60 3.02 33.62 24.74
N ASN A 61 3.02 34.59 23.82
CA ASN A 61 4.21 35.27 23.33
C ASN A 61 5.27 34.35 22.67
N ASP A 62 4.83 33.24 22.14
CA ASP A 62 5.69 32.29 21.42
C ASP A 62 5.67 32.50 19.90
N LEU A 63 4.77 33.37 19.38
CA LEU A 63 4.70 33.69 17.97
C LEU A 63 5.71 34.79 17.61
N PHE A 64 6.71 34.44 16.81
CA PHE A 64 7.66 35.40 16.28
C PHE A 64 7.06 36.29 15.21
N ALA A 65 6.39 35.69 14.21
CA ALA A 65 5.68 36.41 13.14
C ALA A 65 4.72 35.44 12.43
N ALA A 66 3.62 35.99 11.91
CA ALA A 66 2.72 35.27 11.00
C ALA A 66 2.55 36.08 9.71
N LYS A 67 2.57 35.39 8.57
CA LYS A 67 2.37 36.00 7.24
C LYS A 67 1.55 35.05 6.37
N GLU A 68 0.55 35.60 5.70
CA GLU A 68 -0.17 34.87 4.67
C GLU A 68 0.67 34.72 3.40
N LEU A 69 0.66 33.55 2.82
CA LEU A 69 1.39 33.19 1.62
C LEU A 69 0.46 32.46 0.65
N THR A 70 0.43 32.91 -0.58
CA THR A 70 -0.26 32.20 -1.66
C THR A 70 0.75 31.31 -2.40
N HIS A 71 0.48 30.02 -2.45
CA HIS A 71 1.32 29.06 -3.13
C HIS A 71 0.47 27.95 -3.78
N GLN A 72 1.09 27.14 -4.64
CA GLN A 72 0.44 25.95 -5.18
C GLN A 72 0.30 24.91 -4.08
N TYR A 73 -0.90 24.31 -3.96
CA TYR A 73 -1.21 23.31 -2.95
C TYR A 73 -1.92 22.11 -3.58
N PRO A 74 -1.57 20.87 -3.20
CA PRO A 74 -2.20 19.68 -3.76
C PRO A 74 -3.66 19.56 -3.32
N HIS A 75 -4.52 19.29 -4.29
CA HIS A 75 -5.94 19.04 -4.07
C HIS A 75 -6.33 17.64 -4.56
N CYS A 76 -7.31 17.04 -3.91
CA CYS A 76 -7.88 15.77 -4.35
C CYS A 76 -8.42 15.91 -5.78
N TRP A 77 -7.97 15.05 -6.70
CA TRP A 77 -8.41 15.09 -8.09
C TRP A 77 -9.93 14.87 -8.25
N ARG A 78 -10.56 14.16 -7.31
CA ARG A 78 -12.00 13.84 -7.33
C ARG A 78 -12.86 14.94 -6.71
N CYS A 79 -12.65 15.26 -5.44
CA CYS A 79 -13.48 16.22 -4.71
C CYS A 79 -12.94 17.66 -4.72
N LYS A 80 -11.77 17.89 -5.30
CA LYS A 80 -11.08 19.18 -5.43
C LYS A 80 -10.75 19.89 -4.10
N LYS A 81 -10.94 19.22 -2.97
CA LYS A 81 -10.56 19.76 -1.65
C LYS A 81 -9.06 19.61 -1.40
N PRO A 82 -8.45 20.51 -0.60
CA PRO A 82 -7.05 20.38 -0.23
C PRO A 82 -6.79 19.07 0.53
N VAL A 83 -5.64 18.45 0.29
CA VAL A 83 -5.21 17.24 1.00
C VAL A 83 -4.21 17.62 2.09
N ILE A 84 -4.00 16.74 3.07
CA ILE A 84 -2.93 16.85 4.04
C ILE A 84 -2.02 15.62 3.94
N TYR A 85 -0.74 15.83 4.24
CA TYR A 85 0.19 14.73 4.44
C TYR A 85 -0.01 14.17 5.84
N ARG A 86 -0.10 12.85 5.95
CA ARG A 86 -0.32 12.17 7.21
C ARG A 86 0.32 10.79 7.17
N ALA A 87 1.20 10.49 8.12
CA ALA A 87 1.74 9.14 8.29
C ALA A 87 0.63 8.19 8.72
N THR A 88 0.58 7.03 8.10
CA THR A 88 -0.37 5.95 8.40
C THR A 88 0.35 4.62 8.35
N THR A 89 -0.07 3.69 9.19
CA THR A 89 0.39 2.31 9.11
C THR A 89 -0.16 1.69 7.81
N GLN A 90 0.72 1.06 7.05
CA GLN A 90 0.39 0.44 5.76
C GLN A 90 1.14 -0.88 5.63
N TRP A 91 0.62 -1.77 4.79
CA TRP A 91 1.33 -2.98 4.40
C TRP A 91 2.19 -2.72 3.17
N PHE A 92 3.45 -3.10 3.27
CA PHE A 92 4.43 -2.98 2.19
C PHE A 92 4.97 -4.36 1.82
N ALA A 93 5.02 -4.65 0.53
CA ALA A 93 5.80 -5.77 0.00
C ALA A 93 7.21 -5.25 -0.29
N SER A 94 8.19 -5.75 0.45
CA SER A 94 9.59 -5.43 0.16
C SER A 94 10.03 -6.15 -1.11
N ILE A 95 10.67 -5.42 -2.01
CA ILE A 95 11.21 -5.95 -3.26
C ILE A 95 12.71 -6.19 -3.21
N ASP A 96 13.38 -5.79 -2.15
CA ASP A 96 14.84 -5.90 -2.04
C ASP A 96 15.34 -7.35 -2.12
N GLY A 97 14.57 -8.29 -1.53
CA GLY A 97 14.93 -9.71 -1.52
C GLY A 97 14.93 -10.39 -2.90
N PHE A 98 14.23 -9.83 -3.88
CA PHE A 98 14.12 -10.38 -5.25
C PHE A 98 14.36 -9.36 -6.36
N ARG A 99 14.74 -8.13 -6.04
CA ARG A 99 15.02 -7.06 -7.01
C ARG A 99 16.00 -7.48 -8.09
N GLN A 100 17.14 -8.06 -7.69
CA GLN A 100 18.16 -8.49 -8.66
C GLN A 100 17.61 -9.57 -9.58
N LYS A 101 16.86 -10.53 -9.03
CA LYS A 101 16.23 -11.57 -9.84
C LYS A 101 15.22 -10.99 -10.84
N ALA A 102 14.46 -9.98 -10.44
CA ALA A 102 13.53 -9.28 -11.35
C ALA A 102 14.28 -8.56 -12.48
N LEU A 103 15.42 -7.92 -12.16
CA LEU A 103 16.28 -7.29 -13.17
C LEU A 103 16.87 -8.32 -14.16
N ASP A 104 17.29 -9.47 -13.67
CA ASP A 104 17.81 -10.55 -14.54
C ASP A 104 16.70 -11.10 -15.45
N GLU A 105 15.48 -11.29 -14.92
CA GLU A 105 14.35 -11.78 -15.69
C GLU A 105 13.87 -10.82 -16.78
N ILE A 106 14.03 -9.49 -16.60
CA ILE A 106 13.73 -8.50 -17.65
C ILE A 106 14.56 -8.78 -18.92
N HIS A 107 15.82 -9.20 -18.77
CA HIS A 107 16.71 -9.53 -19.89
C HIS A 107 16.37 -10.88 -20.55
N ASN A 108 15.62 -11.75 -19.90
CA ASN A 108 15.13 -13.02 -20.44
C ASN A 108 13.83 -12.86 -21.25
N VAL A 109 13.20 -11.70 -21.17
CA VAL A 109 11.97 -11.37 -21.90
C VAL A 109 12.30 -10.65 -23.20
N LYS A 110 11.57 -10.96 -24.27
CA LYS A 110 11.70 -10.27 -25.55
C LYS A 110 10.75 -9.07 -25.62
N TRP A 111 11.30 -7.90 -25.86
CA TRP A 111 10.54 -6.65 -25.83
C TRP A 111 10.39 -6.07 -27.23
N TYR A 112 9.18 -5.59 -27.49
CA TYR A 112 8.84 -4.85 -28.72
C TYR A 112 8.11 -3.54 -28.35
N PRO A 113 8.74 -2.37 -28.59
CA PRO A 113 10.11 -2.13 -29.11
C PRO A 113 11.22 -2.50 -28.11
N ASP A 114 12.45 -2.69 -28.61
CA ASP A 114 13.60 -3.12 -27.82
C ASP A 114 13.95 -2.20 -26.63
N TRP A 115 13.63 -0.91 -26.72
CA TRP A 115 13.82 0.03 -25.60
C TRP A 115 13.01 -0.33 -24.33
N GLY A 116 12.06 -1.23 -24.44
CA GLY A 116 11.28 -1.75 -23.33
C GLY A 116 12.14 -2.35 -22.22
N VAL A 117 13.25 -3.01 -22.56
CA VAL A 117 14.23 -3.54 -21.60
C VAL A 117 14.75 -2.44 -20.68
N GLU A 118 15.27 -1.36 -21.27
CA GLU A 118 15.85 -0.26 -20.51
C GLU A 118 14.80 0.43 -19.63
N ARG A 119 13.61 0.66 -20.19
CA ARG A 119 12.51 1.30 -19.48
C ARG A 119 12.08 0.49 -18.25
N MET A 120 11.88 -0.82 -18.39
CA MET A 120 11.49 -1.68 -17.27
C MET A 120 12.63 -1.79 -16.24
N THR A 121 13.87 -1.94 -16.70
CA THR A 121 15.06 -2.01 -15.84
C THR A 121 15.15 -0.77 -14.95
N ASN A 122 15.06 0.44 -15.52
CA ASN A 122 15.12 1.68 -14.76
C ASN A 122 13.97 1.81 -13.75
N MET A 123 12.78 1.33 -14.09
CA MET A 123 11.63 1.35 -13.17
C MET A 123 11.78 0.39 -11.98
N ILE A 124 12.45 -0.76 -12.17
CA ILE A 124 12.66 -1.74 -11.09
C ILE A 124 13.89 -1.40 -10.24
N LYS A 125 14.95 -0.90 -10.87
CA LYS A 125 16.22 -0.57 -10.20
C LYS A 125 16.03 0.37 -9.02
N ASP A 126 15.31 1.46 -9.24
CA ASP A 126 15.11 2.53 -8.25
C ASP A 126 13.75 2.45 -7.54
N ARG A 127 13.04 1.32 -7.69
CA ARG A 127 11.72 1.16 -7.09
C ARG A 127 11.83 1.00 -5.57
N SER A 128 11.07 1.80 -4.85
CA SER A 128 10.81 1.61 -3.41
C SER A 128 9.90 0.39 -3.17
N ASP A 129 9.80 -0.03 -1.91
CA ASP A 129 8.84 -1.05 -1.49
C ASP A 129 7.43 -0.72 -1.96
N TRP A 130 6.68 -1.76 -2.29
CA TRP A 130 5.33 -1.62 -2.83
C TRP A 130 4.30 -1.56 -1.71
N CYS A 131 3.70 -0.39 -1.48
CA CYS A 131 2.55 -0.27 -0.59
C CYS A 131 1.36 -1.02 -1.21
N ILE A 132 1.02 -2.17 -0.63
CA ILE A 132 -0.04 -3.06 -1.13
C ILE A 132 -1.40 -2.83 -0.49
N SER A 133 -1.48 -2.13 0.63
CA SER A 133 -2.75 -1.84 1.31
C SER A 133 -3.46 -0.61 0.74
N ARG A 134 -4.79 -0.70 0.67
CA ARG A 134 -5.67 0.40 0.23
C ARG A 134 -6.88 0.51 1.14
N GLN A 135 -7.25 1.73 1.46
CA GLN A 135 -8.44 2.08 2.25
C GLN A 135 -9.60 2.34 1.29
N ARG A 136 -10.14 1.27 0.70
CA ARG A 136 -11.27 1.30 -0.24
C ARG A 136 -12.28 0.22 0.14
N THR A 137 -13.52 0.41 -0.30
CA THR A 137 -14.62 -0.53 -0.01
C THR A 137 -14.60 -1.74 -0.95
N TRP A 138 -14.15 -1.55 -2.20
CA TRP A 138 -14.15 -2.59 -3.22
C TRP A 138 -12.74 -3.07 -3.51
N GLY A 139 -12.51 -4.38 -3.37
CA GLY A 139 -11.23 -5.04 -3.65
C GLY A 139 -11.05 -6.34 -2.87
N VAL A 140 -9.97 -7.04 -3.12
CA VAL A 140 -9.61 -8.25 -2.40
C VAL A 140 -9.06 -7.89 -1.02
N PRO A 141 -9.60 -8.43 0.08
CA PRO A 141 -9.13 -8.12 1.43
C PRO A 141 -7.73 -8.66 1.67
N ILE A 142 -6.98 -8.00 2.54
CA ILE A 142 -5.69 -8.49 3.03
C ILE A 142 -5.94 -9.52 4.13
N PRO A 143 -5.50 -10.77 3.99
CA PRO A 143 -5.88 -11.89 4.87
C PRO A 143 -5.07 -11.93 6.16
N ILE A 144 -5.09 -10.85 6.95
CA ILE A 144 -4.32 -10.70 8.18
C ILE A 144 -5.27 -10.49 9.36
N PHE A 145 -4.95 -11.14 10.48
CA PHE A 145 -5.64 -10.96 11.74
C PHE A 145 -4.75 -10.22 12.73
N TYR A 146 -5.36 -9.56 13.70
CA TYR A 146 -4.66 -8.87 14.79
C TYR A 146 -5.27 -9.25 16.12
N CYS A 147 -4.45 -9.29 17.16
CA CYS A 147 -4.96 -9.35 18.53
C CYS A 147 -5.65 -8.02 18.87
N GLU A 148 -6.90 -8.09 19.32
CA GLU A 148 -7.68 -6.89 19.66
C GLU A 148 -7.03 -6.04 20.76
N LYS A 149 -6.34 -6.69 21.72
CA LYS A 149 -5.75 -6.01 22.88
C LYS A 149 -4.39 -5.38 22.62
N CYS A 150 -3.46 -6.11 21.99
CA CYS A 150 -2.09 -5.65 21.81
C CYS A 150 -1.73 -5.27 20.37
N GLY A 151 -2.63 -5.47 19.41
CA GLY A 151 -2.41 -5.15 18.01
C GLY A 151 -1.40 -6.05 17.29
N LYS A 152 -0.88 -7.11 17.96
CA LYS A 152 0.08 -8.03 17.35
C LYS A 152 -0.59 -8.75 16.19
N GLU A 153 0.07 -8.75 15.04
CA GLU A 153 -0.38 -9.47 13.85
C GLU A 153 -0.34 -10.98 14.04
N TYR A 154 -1.34 -11.64 13.50
CA TYR A 154 -1.44 -13.09 13.45
C TYR A 154 -1.63 -13.54 12.01
N ILE A 155 -0.52 -13.92 11.39
CA ILE A 155 -0.42 -14.43 10.04
C ILE A 155 0.62 -15.55 9.99
N ASN A 156 0.27 -16.67 9.40
CA ASN A 156 1.14 -17.81 9.14
C ASN A 156 0.54 -18.68 8.04
N ASP A 157 1.24 -19.73 7.64
CA ASP A 157 0.81 -20.62 6.55
C ASP A 157 -0.56 -21.28 6.83
N GLU A 158 -0.87 -21.58 8.08
CA GLU A 158 -2.16 -22.16 8.48
C GLU A 158 -3.29 -21.14 8.26
N THR A 159 -3.11 -19.89 8.72
CA THR A 159 -4.14 -18.85 8.56
C THR A 159 -4.38 -18.52 7.09
N ILE A 160 -3.32 -18.42 6.30
CA ILE A 160 -3.40 -18.18 4.85
C ILE A 160 -4.11 -19.35 4.16
N SER A 161 -3.79 -20.59 4.51
CA SER A 161 -4.45 -21.76 3.94
C SER A 161 -5.96 -21.78 4.25
N LYS A 162 -6.36 -21.44 5.47
CA LYS A 162 -7.78 -21.36 5.86
C LYS A 162 -8.53 -20.28 5.09
N VAL A 163 -7.92 -19.11 4.92
CA VAL A 163 -8.52 -18.02 4.11
C VAL A 163 -8.61 -18.44 2.64
N LYS A 164 -7.57 -19.07 2.09
CA LYS A 164 -7.58 -19.60 0.73
C LYS A 164 -8.74 -20.59 0.51
N GLU A 165 -8.88 -21.60 1.39
CA GLU A 165 -9.98 -22.58 1.33
C GLU A 165 -11.36 -21.90 1.37
N MET A 166 -11.52 -20.89 2.20
CA MET A 166 -12.76 -20.12 2.30
C MET A 166 -13.03 -19.34 1.00
N PHE A 167 -12.02 -18.65 0.45
CA PHE A 167 -12.17 -17.89 -0.78
C PHE A 167 -12.49 -18.78 -1.98
N GLU A 168 -11.89 -19.97 -2.06
CA GLU A 168 -12.17 -20.94 -3.11
C GLU A 168 -13.64 -21.43 -3.08
N LYS A 169 -14.21 -21.58 -1.89
CA LYS A 169 -15.58 -22.09 -1.72
C LYS A 169 -16.66 -21.03 -1.78
N GLU A 170 -16.37 -19.84 -1.23
CA GLU A 170 -17.40 -18.84 -0.93
C GLU A 170 -17.08 -17.46 -1.53
N GLY A 171 -15.89 -17.32 -2.13
CA GLY A 171 -15.42 -16.05 -2.67
C GLY A 171 -14.84 -15.10 -1.59
N SER A 172 -14.12 -14.07 -2.04
CA SER A 172 -13.43 -13.12 -1.14
C SER A 172 -14.37 -12.25 -0.28
N GLY A 173 -15.64 -12.11 -0.66
CA GLY A 173 -16.67 -11.41 0.12
C GLY A 173 -16.91 -12.02 1.50
N SER A 174 -16.73 -13.34 1.64
CA SER A 174 -16.88 -14.06 2.90
C SER A 174 -15.96 -13.55 4.02
N TRP A 175 -14.83 -12.90 3.66
CA TRP A 175 -13.97 -12.24 4.62
C TRP A 175 -14.69 -11.19 5.45
N PHE A 176 -15.57 -10.43 4.85
CA PHE A 176 -16.30 -9.35 5.53
C PHE A 176 -17.50 -9.87 6.35
N GLU A 177 -18.01 -11.03 6.01
CA GLU A 177 -19.22 -11.62 6.62
C GLU A 177 -18.90 -12.48 7.83
N LYS A 178 -17.81 -13.25 7.80
CA LYS A 178 -17.44 -14.24 8.83
C LYS A 178 -16.57 -13.64 9.93
N THR A 179 -16.69 -14.19 11.13
CA THR A 179 -15.80 -13.89 12.26
C THR A 179 -14.43 -14.56 12.09
N PRO A 180 -13.38 -14.11 12.79
CA PRO A 180 -12.08 -14.80 12.77
C PRO A 180 -12.16 -16.27 13.19
N GLU A 181 -12.98 -16.59 14.19
CA GLU A 181 -13.15 -17.96 14.68
C GLU A 181 -13.82 -18.86 13.63
N GLU A 182 -14.80 -18.35 12.90
CA GLU A 182 -15.46 -19.08 11.80
C GLU A 182 -14.50 -19.36 10.65
N ILE A 183 -13.61 -18.40 10.34
CA ILE A 183 -12.60 -18.57 9.28
C ILE A 183 -11.53 -19.56 9.70
N LEU A 184 -11.00 -19.42 10.92
CA LEU A 184 -9.90 -20.24 11.42
C LEU A 184 -10.36 -21.62 11.93
N GLY A 185 -11.66 -21.78 12.24
CA GLY A 185 -12.22 -23.01 12.82
C GLY A 185 -11.80 -23.25 14.28
N LYS A 186 -11.13 -22.30 14.90
CA LYS A 186 -10.66 -22.36 16.29
C LYS A 186 -10.45 -20.98 16.89
N LYS A 187 -10.52 -20.91 18.22
CA LYS A 187 -10.08 -19.72 18.95
C LYS A 187 -8.55 -19.65 18.99
N HIS A 188 -8.04 -18.46 18.88
CA HIS A 188 -6.63 -18.17 19.08
C HIS A 188 -6.42 -17.38 20.37
N VAL A 189 -5.45 -17.77 21.19
CA VAL A 189 -5.05 -17.02 22.39
C VAL A 189 -3.69 -16.39 22.11
N CYS A 190 -3.67 -15.06 22.09
CA CYS A 190 -2.44 -14.29 21.91
C CYS A 190 -1.51 -14.44 23.13
N GLU A 191 -0.22 -14.23 22.95
CA GLU A 191 0.78 -14.21 24.03
C GLU A 191 0.45 -13.20 25.15
N CYS A 192 -0.32 -12.15 24.85
CA CYS A 192 -0.79 -11.19 25.86
C CYS A 192 -2.01 -11.69 26.67
N GLY A 193 -2.47 -12.93 26.44
CA GLY A 193 -3.62 -13.55 27.09
C GLY A 193 -4.99 -13.16 26.54
N CYS A 194 -5.05 -12.35 25.47
CA CYS A 194 -6.30 -12.00 24.79
C CYS A 194 -6.70 -13.13 23.82
N ASP A 195 -7.97 -13.49 23.80
CA ASP A 195 -8.55 -14.54 22.95
C ASP A 195 -9.38 -14.00 21.79
N THR A 196 -9.39 -12.69 21.61
CA THR A 196 -10.15 -12.02 20.55
C THR A 196 -9.23 -11.54 19.44
N LEU A 197 -9.55 -11.94 18.21
CA LEU A 197 -8.91 -11.45 16.99
C LEU A 197 -9.83 -10.47 16.25
N VAL A 198 -9.21 -9.49 15.60
CA VAL A 198 -9.85 -8.61 14.62
C VAL A 198 -9.22 -8.81 13.27
N LYS A 199 -10.00 -8.60 12.19
CA LYS A 199 -9.53 -8.76 10.81
C LYS A 199 -8.99 -7.44 10.26
N GLU A 200 -8.00 -7.52 9.37
CA GLU A 200 -7.61 -6.37 8.54
C GLU A 200 -8.82 -5.85 7.76
N LYS A 201 -8.93 -4.52 7.68
CA LYS A 201 -10.01 -3.83 6.97
C LYS A 201 -9.57 -3.29 5.61
N ASP A 202 -8.26 -3.17 5.42
CA ASP A 202 -7.70 -2.72 4.16
C ASP A 202 -7.81 -3.82 3.10
N ILE A 203 -7.90 -3.38 1.86
CA ILE A 203 -7.89 -4.25 0.68
C ILE A 203 -6.54 -4.18 -0.02
N MET A 204 -6.25 -5.14 -0.86
CA MET A 204 -5.07 -5.15 -1.69
C MET A 204 -5.13 -4.05 -2.77
N ASP A 205 -3.97 -3.59 -3.19
CA ASP A 205 -3.83 -2.76 -4.38
C ASP A 205 -4.34 -3.53 -5.60
N VAL A 206 -5.21 -2.93 -6.38
CA VAL A 206 -5.74 -3.54 -7.62
C VAL A 206 -4.62 -3.97 -8.60
N TRP A 207 -3.46 -3.34 -8.53
CA TRP A 207 -2.29 -3.77 -9.29
C TRP A 207 -1.68 -5.08 -8.79
N PHE A 208 -1.89 -5.43 -7.52
CA PHE A 208 -1.56 -6.75 -7.00
C PHE A 208 -2.53 -7.79 -7.57
N ASP A 209 -3.83 -7.50 -7.57
CA ASP A 209 -4.85 -8.38 -8.13
C ASP A 209 -4.60 -8.63 -9.62
N SER A 210 -4.44 -7.57 -10.41
CA SER A 210 -4.14 -7.70 -11.85
C SER A 210 -2.77 -8.33 -12.12
N GLY A 211 -1.77 -8.02 -11.29
CA GLY A 211 -0.45 -8.62 -11.37
C GLY A 211 -0.45 -10.12 -11.16
N SER A 212 -1.41 -10.64 -10.38
CA SER A 212 -1.58 -12.07 -10.11
C SER A 212 -2.40 -12.82 -11.17
N SER A 213 -2.87 -12.14 -12.21
CA SER A 213 -3.71 -12.75 -13.28
C SER A 213 -3.04 -13.95 -13.97
N HIS A 214 -1.71 -13.95 -14.07
CA HIS A 214 -0.96 -15.11 -14.61
C HIS A 214 -1.12 -16.38 -13.78
N VAL A 215 -1.39 -16.30 -12.47
CA VAL A 215 -1.72 -17.44 -11.63
C VAL A 215 -3.18 -17.84 -11.78
N GLY A 216 -4.08 -16.84 -11.84
CA GLY A 216 -5.52 -17.06 -11.91
C GLY A 216 -5.99 -17.57 -13.27
N VAL A 217 -5.29 -17.26 -14.36
CA VAL A 217 -5.72 -17.57 -15.73
C VAL A 217 -4.89 -18.66 -16.38
N LEU A 218 -3.56 -18.65 -16.23
CA LEU A 218 -2.67 -19.65 -16.85
C LEU A 218 -2.60 -20.90 -15.98
N ASN A 219 -3.69 -21.67 -15.96
CA ASN A 219 -3.81 -22.89 -15.19
C ASN A 219 -4.76 -23.89 -15.87
N GLU A 220 -4.75 -25.12 -15.37
CA GLU A 220 -5.54 -26.23 -15.91
C GLU A 220 -7.06 -26.00 -15.87
N ASN A 221 -7.57 -25.18 -14.95
CA ASN A 221 -9.00 -24.89 -14.85
C ASN A 221 -9.54 -24.19 -16.10
N TYR A 222 -8.66 -23.49 -16.82
CA TYR A 222 -8.98 -22.84 -18.11
C TYR A 222 -8.43 -23.61 -19.31
N GLY A 223 -7.94 -24.84 -19.11
CA GLY A 223 -7.33 -25.63 -20.16
C GLY A 223 -6.01 -25.06 -20.69
N LEU A 224 -5.36 -24.23 -19.91
CA LEU A 224 -4.09 -23.62 -20.25
C LEU A 224 -2.96 -24.27 -19.44
N PRO A 225 -1.77 -24.46 -20.04
CA PRO A 225 -0.65 -24.98 -19.30
C PRO A 225 -0.22 -23.98 -18.21
N GLU A 226 0.19 -24.50 -17.06
CA GLU A 226 0.85 -23.69 -16.06
C GLU A 226 2.11 -23.06 -16.64
N GLY A 227 2.36 -21.82 -16.30
CA GLY A 227 3.62 -21.19 -16.69
C GLY A 227 3.49 -19.76 -17.17
N LYS A 228 4.26 -19.46 -18.21
CA LYS A 228 4.37 -18.13 -18.78
C LYS A 228 3.38 -17.93 -19.91
N ALA A 229 2.80 -16.73 -19.96
CA ALA A 229 2.14 -16.27 -21.17
C ALA A 229 3.16 -16.18 -22.33
N ASP A 230 2.73 -16.50 -23.54
CA ASP A 230 3.58 -16.31 -24.70
C ASP A 230 3.82 -14.81 -24.96
N MET A 231 2.78 -14.00 -24.80
CA MET A 231 2.85 -12.56 -25.06
C MET A 231 1.92 -11.78 -24.15
N TYR A 232 2.44 -10.63 -23.64
CA TYR A 232 1.64 -9.55 -23.10
C TYR A 232 1.61 -8.41 -24.12
N LEU A 233 0.42 -7.90 -24.44
CA LEU A 233 0.22 -6.83 -25.42
C LEU A 233 -0.67 -5.75 -24.83
N GLU A 234 -0.13 -4.57 -24.61
CA GLU A 234 -0.84 -3.40 -24.06
C GLU A 234 -0.13 -2.07 -24.43
N GLY A 235 -0.73 -0.97 -24.00
CA GLY A 235 -0.16 0.36 -24.14
C GLY A 235 1.12 0.57 -23.31
N ASN A 236 1.89 1.57 -23.69
CA ASN A 236 3.17 1.88 -23.08
C ASN A 236 3.09 2.43 -21.63
N ASP A 237 1.90 2.80 -21.15
CA ASP A 237 1.64 3.16 -19.76
C ASP A 237 1.75 1.94 -18.82
N GLN A 238 1.57 0.71 -19.35
CA GLN A 238 1.59 -0.52 -18.58
C GLN A 238 2.99 -0.96 -18.10
N TYR A 239 4.05 -0.28 -18.52
CA TYR A 239 5.36 -0.41 -17.86
C TYR A 239 5.31 -0.01 -16.39
N ARG A 240 4.42 0.93 -16.02
CA ARG A 240 4.14 1.31 -14.63
C ARG A 240 2.80 0.76 -14.14
N GLY A 241 2.30 -0.27 -14.74
CA GLY A 241 1.04 -0.92 -14.43
C GLY A 241 1.18 -2.43 -14.48
N TRP A 242 0.39 -3.07 -15.33
CA TRP A 242 0.25 -4.52 -15.40
C TRP A 242 1.55 -5.27 -15.73
N PHE A 243 2.39 -4.77 -16.64
CA PHE A 243 3.66 -5.44 -16.95
C PHE A 243 4.54 -5.51 -15.71
N GLN A 244 4.64 -4.42 -14.97
CA GLN A 244 5.47 -4.36 -13.77
C GLN A 244 4.88 -5.15 -12.61
N SER A 245 3.59 -5.03 -12.32
CA SER A 245 2.96 -5.76 -11.23
C SER A 245 3.00 -7.26 -11.46
N SER A 246 2.76 -7.73 -12.71
CA SER A 246 2.88 -9.14 -13.08
C SER A 246 4.31 -9.66 -12.91
N LEU A 247 5.30 -8.88 -13.34
CA LEU A 247 6.70 -9.27 -13.17
C LEU A 247 7.05 -9.43 -11.69
N LEU A 248 6.69 -8.45 -10.85
CA LEU A 248 7.01 -8.47 -9.43
C LEU A 248 6.33 -9.62 -8.69
N THR A 249 5.04 -9.86 -8.93
CA THR A 249 4.31 -10.97 -8.29
C THR A 249 4.85 -12.32 -8.72
N SER A 250 5.16 -12.49 -10.00
CA SER A 250 5.69 -13.76 -10.52
C SER A 250 7.11 -14.02 -10.02
N VAL A 251 8.00 -13.06 -10.08
CA VAL A 251 9.38 -13.24 -9.60
C VAL A 251 9.40 -13.50 -8.10
N ALA A 252 8.57 -12.81 -7.32
CA ALA A 252 8.48 -13.03 -5.88
C ALA A 252 8.02 -14.45 -5.51
N THR A 253 7.14 -15.06 -6.32
CA THR A 253 6.50 -16.35 -6.00
C THR A 253 7.10 -17.53 -6.75
N LYS A 254 7.51 -17.33 -8.01
CA LYS A 254 8.01 -18.38 -8.91
C LYS A 254 9.48 -18.21 -9.30
N GLY A 255 10.07 -17.05 -9.05
CA GLY A 255 11.44 -16.74 -9.44
C GLY A 255 11.65 -16.48 -10.94
N GLU A 256 10.58 -16.23 -11.70
CA GLU A 256 10.65 -16.03 -13.14
C GLU A 256 9.61 -15.02 -13.64
N ALA A 257 9.86 -14.42 -14.82
CA ALA A 257 8.89 -13.54 -15.47
C ALA A 257 7.64 -14.30 -15.91
N PRO A 258 6.43 -13.70 -15.83
CA PRO A 258 5.17 -14.37 -16.16
C PRO A 258 4.88 -14.41 -17.67
N TYR A 259 5.73 -13.83 -18.49
CA TYR A 259 5.59 -13.70 -19.94
C TYR A 259 6.91 -13.91 -20.66
N LYS A 260 6.86 -14.42 -21.89
CA LYS A 260 8.02 -14.61 -22.77
C LYS A 260 8.33 -13.36 -23.59
N GLU A 261 7.28 -12.70 -24.06
CA GLU A 261 7.37 -11.50 -24.90
C GLU A 261 6.44 -10.40 -24.40
N VAL A 262 6.84 -9.14 -24.61
CA VAL A 262 6.01 -7.95 -24.34
C VAL A 262 5.97 -7.09 -25.61
N VAL A 263 4.77 -6.85 -26.11
CA VAL A 263 4.53 -5.96 -27.22
C VAL A 263 3.82 -4.70 -26.72
N THR A 264 4.37 -3.53 -27.04
CA THR A 264 3.85 -2.25 -26.57
C THR A 264 3.44 -1.35 -27.71
N HIS A 265 2.24 -0.83 -27.66
CA HIS A 265 1.76 0.18 -28.60
C HIS A 265 1.68 1.57 -27.97
N GLY A 266 1.60 2.61 -28.80
CA GLY A 266 1.31 3.98 -28.37
C GLY A 266 -0.19 4.16 -28.04
N MET A 267 -0.53 5.33 -27.51
CA MET A 267 -1.93 5.72 -27.32
C MET A 267 -2.55 6.13 -28.67
N VAL A 268 -3.82 5.79 -28.83
CA VAL A 268 -4.61 6.31 -29.96
C VAL A 268 -4.92 7.78 -29.66
N VAL A 269 -4.62 8.63 -30.61
CA VAL A 269 -4.86 10.08 -30.53
C VAL A 269 -5.71 10.50 -31.73
N ASP A 270 -6.49 11.59 -31.58
CA ASP A 270 -7.27 12.21 -32.65
C ASP A 270 -6.36 12.96 -33.65
#